data_f17202d792ce3f9fdfca54a0dc8fff19
#
_entry.id   f17202d792ce3f9fdfca54a0dc8fff19
#
_cell.length_a   1.000
_cell.length_b   1.000
_cell.length_c   1.000
_cell.angle_alpha   90.00
_cell.angle_beta   90.00
_cell.angle_gamma   90.00
#
_symmetry.space_group_name_H-M   'P 1'
#
loop_
_entity.id
_entity.type
_entity.pdbx_description
1 polymer ?
#
loop_
_entity_poly.entity_id
_entity_poly.type
_entity_poly.pdbx_seq_one_letter_code
_entity_poly.pdbx_strand_id
1 'polypeptide(L)'
;MTLASQLLGNTRSAVLAAMLLRPQARFHVRELARLLDISPGTLHRELKTLTELGLLTRQESGRQVYFTANRAHPIAHELSGLLRKTSGVVDVLRAALQPLASGIDAAFVYGSMAAGTEHERSDIDLMVIGGVRFRDVVSVLHDAQPATGREIN
;
A
#
# COMPACT_ATOMS: atom_id res chain seq x y z
N MET A 1 -6.45 9.32 -8.11
CA MET A 1 -5.15 9.10 -8.80
C MET A 1 -4.05 9.59 -7.86
N THR A 2 -3.13 8.71 -7.50
CA THR A 2 -2.06 9.03 -6.54
C THR A 2 -0.85 9.62 -7.26
N LEU A 3 0.06 10.30 -6.53
CA LEU A 3 1.31 10.78 -7.12
C LEU A 3 2.16 9.60 -7.64
N ALA A 4 2.19 8.48 -6.91
CA ALA A 4 2.88 7.27 -7.38
C ALA A 4 2.32 6.77 -8.72
N SER A 5 0.99 6.77 -8.90
CA SER A 5 0.38 6.33 -10.15
C SER A 5 0.64 7.28 -11.33
N GLN A 6 0.82 8.57 -11.04
CA GLN A 6 1.21 9.55 -12.08
C GLN A 6 2.68 9.40 -12.49
N LEU A 7 3.57 9.12 -11.53
CA LEU A 7 5.01 8.95 -11.80
C LEU A 7 5.35 7.60 -12.44
N LEU A 8 4.75 6.53 -11.94
CA LEU A 8 5.12 5.15 -12.29
C LEU A 8 4.13 4.46 -13.23
N GLY A 9 2.94 5.03 -13.40
CA GLY A 9 1.78 4.41 -14.04
C GLY A 9 0.94 3.59 -13.05
N ASN A 10 -0.35 3.43 -13.36
CA ASN A 10 -1.32 2.80 -12.44
C ASN A 10 -0.96 1.35 -12.11
N THR A 11 -0.69 0.54 -13.12
CA THR A 11 -0.38 -0.89 -12.93
C THR A 11 0.90 -1.08 -12.13
N ARG A 12 1.97 -0.38 -12.52
CA ARG A 12 3.28 -0.51 -11.87
C ARG A 12 3.25 -0.07 -10.41
N SER A 13 2.66 1.09 -10.13
CA SER A 13 2.54 1.59 -8.76
C SER A 13 1.72 0.66 -7.88
N ALA A 14 0.62 0.09 -8.39
CA ALA A 14 -0.20 -0.87 -7.66
C ALA A 14 0.56 -2.17 -7.35
N VAL A 15 1.27 -2.73 -8.35
CA VAL A 15 2.09 -3.94 -8.17
C VAL A 15 3.21 -3.71 -7.17
N LEU A 16 3.97 -2.63 -7.32
CA LEU A 16 5.07 -2.30 -6.42
C LEU A 16 4.57 -2.04 -4.99
N ALA A 17 3.43 -1.36 -4.82
CA ALA A 17 2.83 -1.14 -3.50
C ALA A 17 2.42 -2.47 -2.85
N ALA A 18 1.74 -3.36 -3.58
CA ALA A 18 1.34 -4.67 -3.08
C ALA A 18 2.54 -5.52 -2.63
N MET A 19 3.67 -5.40 -3.34
CA MET A 19 4.87 -6.21 -3.10
C MET A 19 5.82 -5.60 -2.06
N LEU A 20 6.15 -4.30 -2.20
CA LEU A 20 7.16 -3.65 -1.38
C LEU A 20 6.64 -3.21 -0.01
N LEU A 21 5.36 -2.85 0.10
CA LEU A 21 4.78 -2.40 1.37
C LEU A 21 4.34 -3.55 2.28
N ARG A 22 4.39 -4.80 1.80
CA ARG A 22 4.09 -6.01 2.56
C ARG A 22 5.33 -6.90 2.62
N PRO A 23 6.07 -6.91 3.75
CA PRO A 23 7.38 -7.55 3.85
C PRO A 23 7.42 -9.04 3.49
N GLN A 24 6.35 -9.75 3.82
CA GLN A 24 6.23 -11.19 3.62
C GLN A 24 5.32 -11.55 2.43
N ALA A 25 4.95 -10.57 1.62
CA ALA A 25 4.04 -10.79 0.52
C ALA A 25 4.67 -11.70 -0.54
N ARG A 26 3.96 -12.76 -0.84
CA ARG A 26 4.28 -13.73 -1.88
C ARG A 26 2.99 -14.00 -2.64
N PHE A 27 2.96 -13.65 -3.90
CA PHE A 27 1.74 -13.75 -4.70
C PHE A 27 1.91 -14.63 -5.91
N HIS A 28 0.88 -15.43 -6.16
CA HIS A 28 0.65 -16.04 -7.46
C HIS A 28 -0.02 -15.02 -8.39
N VAL A 29 0.24 -15.08 -9.72
CA VAL A 29 -0.28 -14.11 -10.69
C VAL A 29 -1.80 -13.92 -10.58
N ARG A 30 -2.57 -15.02 -10.50
CA ARG A 30 -4.04 -14.95 -10.43
C ARG A 30 -4.55 -14.30 -9.14
N GLU A 31 -3.87 -14.53 -8.04
CA GLU A 31 -4.20 -13.92 -6.75
C GLU A 31 -3.95 -12.41 -6.79
N LEU A 32 -2.78 -12.01 -7.28
CA LEU A 32 -2.43 -10.60 -7.41
C LEU A 32 -3.33 -9.87 -8.42
N ALA A 33 -3.71 -10.53 -9.51
CA ALA A 33 -4.65 -10.00 -10.51
C ALA A 33 -6.01 -9.66 -9.89
N ARG A 34 -6.55 -10.57 -9.06
CA ARG A 34 -7.81 -10.33 -8.33
C ARG A 34 -7.66 -9.23 -7.28
N LEU A 35 -6.55 -9.23 -6.53
CA LEU A 35 -6.31 -8.23 -5.49
C LEU A 35 -6.24 -6.81 -6.05
N LEU A 36 -5.63 -6.65 -7.22
CA LEU A 36 -5.38 -5.35 -7.84
C LEU A 36 -6.41 -4.96 -8.90
N ASP A 37 -7.37 -5.84 -9.19
CA ASP A 37 -8.36 -5.69 -10.28
C ASP A 37 -7.68 -5.38 -11.63
N ILE A 38 -6.62 -6.14 -11.94
CA ILE A 38 -5.83 -6.03 -13.17
C ILE A 38 -5.95 -7.33 -13.97
N SER A 39 -6.08 -7.21 -15.29
CA SER A 39 -6.13 -8.40 -16.14
C SER A 39 -4.84 -9.24 -16.00
N PRO A 40 -4.95 -10.58 -15.97
CA PRO A 40 -3.76 -11.44 -15.81
C PRO A 40 -2.69 -11.21 -16.89
N GLY A 41 -3.09 -10.90 -18.12
CA GLY A 41 -2.15 -10.63 -19.20
C GLY A 41 -1.37 -9.33 -19.02
N THR A 42 -2.01 -8.26 -18.55
CA THR A 42 -1.36 -6.99 -18.22
C THR A 42 -0.42 -7.17 -17.04
N LEU A 43 -0.90 -7.86 -16.00
CA LEU A 43 -0.11 -8.13 -14.81
C LEU A 43 1.13 -8.98 -15.11
N HIS A 44 0.99 -10.01 -15.95
CA HIS A 44 2.10 -10.88 -16.33
C HIS A 44 3.23 -10.11 -17.01
N ARG A 45 2.90 -9.19 -17.92
CA ARG A 45 3.88 -8.33 -18.59
C ARG A 45 4.61 -7.43 -17.58
N GLU A 46 3.88 -6.85 -16.65
CA GLU A 46 4.47 -5.97 -15.64
C GLU A 46 5.37 -6.75 -14.66
N LEU A 47 4.92 -7.93 -14.18
CA LEU A 47 5.74 -8.79 -13.33
C LEU A 47 7.02 -9.24 -14.02
N LYS A 48 6.96 -9.56 -15.32
CA LYS A 48 8.14 -9.88 -16.13
C LYS A 48 9.12 -8.71 -16.14
N THR A 49 8.65 -7.51 -16.50
CA THR A 49 9.48 -6.29 -16.52
C THR A 49 10.12 -6.00 -15.17
N LEU A 50 9.36 -6.07 -14.08
CA LEU A 50 9.87 -5.80 -12.74
C LEU A 50 10.88 -6.86 -12.27
N THR A 51 10.72 -8.10 -12.73
CA THR A 51 11.69 -9.19 -12.47
C THR A 51 12.98 -8.98 -13.26
N GLU A 52 12.89 -8.59 -14.53
CA GLU A 52 14.05 -8.25 -15.37
C GLU A 52 14.82 -7.05 -14.80
N LEU A 53 14.14 -6.08 -14.22
CA LEU A 53 14.74 -4.96 -13.49
C LEU A 53 15.33 -5.35 -12.12
N GLY A 54 15.13 -6.60 -11.68
CA GLY A 54 15.61 -7.09 -10.39
C GLY A 54 14.82 -6.61 -9.17
N LEU A 55 13.71 -5.88 -9.35
CA LEU A 55 12.85 -5.39 -8.27
C LEU A 55 11.96 -6.49 -7.66
N LEU A 56 11.66 -7.51 -8.44
CA LEU A 56 10.95 -8.70 -8.00
C LEU A 56 11.80 -9.94 -8.22
N THR A 57 11.56 -10.96 -7.40
CA THR A 57 12.12 -12.30 -7.54
C THR A 57 11.00 -13.26 -7.92
N ARG A 58 11.21 -14.03 -8.98
CA ARG A 58 10.33 -15.11 -9.41
C ARG A 58 10.80 -16.43 -8.79
N GLN A 59 9.91 -17.13 -8.14
CA GLN A 59 10.19 -18.42 -7.50
C GLN A 59 9.20 -19.49 -8.01
N GLU A 60 9.72 -20.66 -8.32
CA GLU A 60 8.92 -21.83 -8.67
C GLU A 60 8.79 -22.76 -7.46
N SER A 61 7.56 -23.17 -7.17
CA SER A 61 7.25 -24.14 -6.12
C SER A 61 6.28 -25.18 -6.68
N GLY A 62 6.78 -26.32 -7.05
CA GLY A 62 6.04 -27.34 -7.78
C GLY A 62 5.56 -26.82 -9.14
N ARG A 63 4.24 -26.83 -9.35
CA ARG A 63 3.61 -26.31 -10.60
C ARG A 63 3.19 -24.84 -10.51
N GLN A 64 3.52 -24.18 -9.42
CA GLN A 64 3.10 -22.79 -9.16
C GLN A 64 4.29 -21.84 -9.23
N VAL A 65 4.03 -20.64 -9.76
CA VAL A 65 4.99 -19.56 -9.84
C VAL A 65 4.55 -18.44 -8.91
N TYR A 66 5.45 -18.00 -8.06
CA TYR A 66 5.26 -16.93 -7.10
C TYR A 66 6.22 -15.78 -7.35
N PHE A 67 5.79 -14.60 -6.98
CA PHE A 67 6.60 -13.40 -7.02
C PHE A 67 6.71 -12.81 -5.62
N THR A 68 7.90 -12.33 -5.30
CA THR A 68 8.22 -11.63 -4.04
C THR A 68 9.01 -10.37 -4.34
N ALA A 69 8.98 -9.38 -3.46
CA ALA A 69 9.83 -8.21 -3.59
C ALA A 69 11.30 -8.55 -3.33
N ASN A 70 12.20 -8.08 -4.19
CA ASN A 70 13.63 -8.13 -3.95
C ASN A 70 14.04 -6.94 -3.06
N ARG A 71 14.05 -7.14 -1.78
CA ARG A 71 14.41 -6.11 -0.79
C ARG A 71 15.89 -5.76 -0.76
N ALA A 72 16.75 -6.62 -1.32
CA ALA A 72 18.18 -6.36 -1.45
C ALA A 72 18.51 -5.47 -2.66
N HIS A 73 17.51 -5.15 -3.51
CA HIS A 73 17.71 -4.26 -4.64
C HIS A 73 18.11 -2.86 -4.13
N PRO A 74 19.14 -2.19 -4.73
CA PRO A 74 19.67 -0.92 -4.25
C PRO A 74 18.65 0.19 -4.01
N ILE A 75 17.56 0.24 -4.82
CA ILE A 75 16.52 1.27 -4.69
C ILE A 75 15.23 0.76 -4.02
N ALA A 76 15.23 -0.45 -3.45
CA ALA A 76 14.00 -1.01 -2.86
C ALA A 76 13.50 -0.18 -1.66
N HIS A 77 14.44 0.34 -0.87
CA HIS A 77 14.11 1.20 0.28
C HIS A 77 13.50 2.53 -0.17
N GLU A 78 14.08 3.19 -1.15
CA GLU A 78 13.62 4.46 -1.70
C GLU A 78 12.26 4.33 -2.37
N LEU A 79 12.05 3.26 -3.15
CA LEU A 79 10.75 2.95 -3.75
C LEU A 79 9.69 2.67 -2.69
N SER A 80 10.03 1.93 -1.64
CA SER A 80 9.12 1.69 -0.53
C SER A 80 8.75 3.00 0.17
N GLY A 81 9.71 3.88 0.40
CA GLY A 81 9.49 5.21 0.96
C GLY A 81 8.60 6.08 0.09
N LEU A 82 8.87 6.13 -1.22
CA LEU A 82 8.04 6.84 -2.19
C LEU A 82 6.60 6.32 -2.18
N LEU A 83 6.41 5.01 -2.24
CA LEU A 83 5.10 4.39 -2.26
C LEU A 83 4.33 4.61 -0.96
N ARG A 84 4.98 4.52 0.21
CA ARG A 84 4.35 4.84 1.50
C ARG A 84 3.82 6.28 1.55
N LYS A 85 4.60 7.23 1.04
CA LYS A 85 4.25 8.66 1.06
C LYS A 85 3.21 9.05 0.00
N THR A 86 3.09 8.29 -1.07
CA THR A 86 2.34 8.68 -2.27
C THR A 86 1.19 7.75 -2.64
N SER A 87 1.10 6.55 -2.06
CA SER A 87 0.03 5.59 -2.33
C SER A 87 -0.29 4.74 -1.11
N GLY A 88 -1.55 4.44 -0.94
CA GLY A 88 -2.02 3.41 -0.02
C GLY A 88 -2.58 3.97 1.27
N VAL A 89 -1.77 4.21 2.31
CA VAL A 89 -2.29 4.52 3.64
C VAL A 89 -3.14 5.80 3.66
N VAL A 90 -2.62 6.90 3.11
CA VAL A 90 -3.35 8.18 3.10
C VAL A 90 -4.64 8.09 2.28
N ASP A 91 -4.61 7.39 1.16
CA ASP A 91 -5.81 7.21 0.32
C ASP A 91 -6.84 6.29 0.98
N VAL A 92 -6.39 5.23 1.67
CA VAL A 92 -7.27 4.36 2.47
C VAL A 92 -7.90 5.15 3.61
N LEU A 93 -7.12 5.93 4.35
CA LEU A 93 -7.64 6.77 5.44
C LEU A 93 -8.63 7.83 4.93
N ARG A 94 -8.30 8.48 3.82
CA ARG A 94 -9.20 9.47 3.19
C ARG A 94 -10.52 8.82 2.77
N ALA A 95 -10.48 7.66 2.13
CA ALA A 95 -11.68 6.92 1.72
C ALA A 95 -12.50 6.49 2.93
N ALA A 96 -11.87 6.00 4.00
CA ALA A 96 -12.55 5.60 5.23
C ALA A 96 -13.23 6.78 5.94
N LEU A 97 -12.60 7.96 5.95
CA LEU A 97 -13.15 9.16 6.59
C LEU A 97 -14.18 9.90 5.71
N GLN A 98 -14.29 9.56 4.43
CA GLN A 98 -15.20 10.23 3.49
C GLN A 98 -16.66 10.34 3.98
N PRO A 99 -17.27 9.30 4.60
CA PRO A 99 -18.64 9.41 5.13
C PRO A 99 -18.80 10.45 6.25
N LEU A 100 -17.72 10.80 6.92
CA LEU A 100 -17.67 11.75 8.04
C LEU A 100 -17.12 13.13 7.63
N ALA A 101 -16.78 13.31 6.36
CA ALA A 101 -16.03 14.47 5.87
C ALA A 101 -16.69 15.82 6.20
N SER A 102 -18.03 15.91 6.22
CA SER A 102 -18.75 17.14 6.56
C SER A 102 -18.55 17.63 8.00
N GLY A 103 -18.13 16.74 8.89
CA GLY A 103 -17.85 17.05 10.30
C GLY A 103 -16.35 17.09 10.64
N ILE A 104 -15.47 16.88 9.66
CA ILE A 104 -14.01 16.91 9.84
C ILE A 104 -13.44 18.20 9.28
N ASP A 105 -12.79 18.99 10.13
CA ASP A 105 -12.10 20.21 9.75
C ASP A 105 -10.69 19.92 9.22
N ALA A 106 -10.00 18.96 9.84
CA ALA A 106 -8.68 18.50 9.41
C ALA A 106 -8.43 17.04 9.83
N ALA A 107 -7.68 16.30 9.01
CA ALA A 107 -7.13 15.00 9.37
C ALA A 107 -5.72 14.86 8.80
N PHE A 108 -4.77 14.39 9.61
CA PHE A 108 -3.39 14.20 9.17
C PHE A 108 -2.70 13.06 9.92
N VAL A 109 -1.80 12.40 9.22
CA VAL A 109 -0.91 11.37 9.79
C VAL A 109 0.28 12.08 10.42
N TYR A 110 0.66 11.67 11.64
CA TYR A 110 1.82 12.20 12.36
C TYR A 110 2.72 11.05 12.86
N GLY A 111 3.65 11.34 13.75
CA GLY A 111 4.53 10.32 14.33
C GLY A 111 5.58 9.77 13.37
N SER A 112 5.97 8.51 13.59
CA SER A 112 7.06 7.86 12.86
C SER A 112 6.80 7.76 11.37
N MET A 113 5.55 7.56 10.98
CA MET A 113 5.16 7.46 9.57
C MET A 113 5.32 8.80 8.83
N ALA A 114 4.93 9.90 9.44
CA ALA A 114 5.11 11.24 8.88
C ALA A 114 6.60 11.64 8.82
N ALA A 115 7.38 11.23 9.83
CA ALA A 115 8.82 11.47 9.88
C ALA A 115 9.67 10.57 8.97
N GLY A 116 9.06 9.50 8.38
CA GLY A 116 9.79 8.53 7.56
C GLY A 116 10.75 7.62 8.35
N THR A 117 10.52 7.51 9.67
CA THR A 117 11.30 6.68 10.59
C THR A 117 10.55 5.43 11.02
N GLU A 118 9.42 5.13 10.36
CA GLU A 118 8.61 3.97 10.68
C GLU A 118 9.34 2.65 10.40
N HIS A 119 8.99 1.65 11.20
CA HIS A 119 9.34 0.24 11.01
C HIS A 119 8.13 -0.55 10.49
N GLU A 120 8.36 -1.79 10.07
CA GLU A 120 7.33 -2.68 9.50
C GLU A 120 6.08 -2.86 10.39
N ARG A 121 6.23 -2.70 11.70
CA ARG A 121 5.17 -2.84 12.71
C ARG A 121 4.74 -1.52 13.33
N SER A 122 5.20 -0.38 12.80
CA SER A 122 4.76 0.91 13.34
C SER A 122 3.28 1.13 13.04
N ASP A 123 2.56 1.55 14.06
CA ASP A 123 1.17 1.95 13.95
C ASP A 123 1.02 3.23 13.12
N ILE A 124 -0.18 3.47 12.65
CA ILE A 124 -0.52 4.71 11.96
C ILE A 124 -1.11 5.67 13.00
N ASP A 125 -0.36 6.69 13.34
CA ASP A 125 -0.84 7.76 14.21
C ASP A 125 -1.64 8.77 13.38
N LEU A 126 -2.95 8.84 13.61
CA LEU A 126 -3.87 9.71 12.90
C LEU A 126 -4.52 10.73 13.84
N MET A 127 -4.39 12.00 13.52
CA MET A 127 -5.12 13.07 14.19
C MET A 127 -6.33 13.47 13.35
N VAL A 128 -7.50 13.49 13.98
CA VAL A 128 -8.75 14.00 13.37
C VAL A 128 -9.26 15.15 14.22
N ILE A 129 -9.51 16.30 13.59
CA ILE A 129 -10.03 17.51 14.21
C ILE A 129 -11.38 17.81 13.58
N GLY A 130 -12.40 18.08 14.40
CA GLY A 130 -13.75 18.42 13.92
C GLY A 130 -14.84 18.10 14.92
N GLY A 131 -16.09 18.26 14.48
CA GLY A 131 -17.29 17.98 15.28
C GLY A 131 -17.79 16.53 15.21
N VAL A 132 -17.01 15.59 14.72
CA VAL A 132 -17.36 14.17 14.57
C VAL A 132 -17.28 13.44 15.91
N ARG A 133 -18.16 12.46 16.11
CA ARG A 133 -18.10 11.63 17.33
C ARG A 133 -16.94 10.64 17.23
N PHE A 134 -16.16 10.53 18.29
CA PHE A 134 -15.00 9.63 18.38
C PHE A 134 -15.33 8.20 17.96
N ARG A 135 -16.45 7.65 18.44
CA ARG A 135 -16.86 6.28 18.12
C ARG A 135 -17.09 6.04 16.60
N ASP A 136 -17.61 7.06 15.89
CA ASP A 136 -17.88 6.95 14.46
C ASP A 136 -16.57 6.95 13.67
N VAL A 137 -15.59 7.76 14.10
CA VAL A 137 -14.23 7.76 13.56
C VAL A 137 -13.57 6.40 13.78
N VAL A 138 -13.60 5.89 15.01
CA VAL A 138 -13.03 4.57 15.34
C VAL A 138 -13.66 3.45 14.50
N SER A 139 -14.99 3.48 14.30
CA SER A 139 -15.68 2.46 13.51
C SER A 139 -15.19 2.42 12.06
N VAL A 140 -15.17 3.57 11.36
CA VAL A 140 -14.76 3.62 9.95
C VAL A 140 -13.25 3.31 9.77
N LEU A 141 -12.42 3.67 10.73
CA LEU A 141 -11.00 3.37 10.71
C LEU A 141 -10.71 1.90 11.02
N HIS A 142 -11.46 1.29 11.95
CA HIS A 142 -11.36 -0.15 12.23
C HIS A 142 -11.61 -0.98 10.97
N ASP A 143 -12.64 -0.64 10.20
CA ASP A 143 -12.96 -1.31 8.94
C ASP A 143 -11.88 -1.11 7.86
N ALA A 144 -11.09 -0.03 7.98
CA ALA A 144 -10.00 0.28 7.07
C ALA A 144 -8.65 -0.38 7.43
N GLN A 145 -8.46 -0.84 8.66
CA GLN A 145 -7.19 -1.44 9.12
C GLN A 145 -6.72 -2.62 8.26
N PRO A 146 -7.58 -3.57 7.81
CA PRO A 146 -7.14 -4.66 6.95
C PRO A 146 -6.51 -4.18 5.63
N ALA A 147 -6.98 -3.05 5.09
CA ALA A 147 -6.45 -2.49 3.85
C ALA A 147 -5.08 -1.80 4.05
N THR A 148 -4.79 -1.29 5.25
CA THR A 148 -3.50 -0.69 5.59
C THR A 148 -2.48 -1.75 6.02
N GLY A 149 -2.94 -2.89 6.54
CA GLY A 149 -2.13 -3.92 7.16
C GLY A 149 -1.47 -3.48 8.48
N ARG A 150 -1.95 -2.38 9.09
CA ARG A 150 -1.41 -1.76 10.30
C ARG A 150 -2.53 -1.31 11.22
N GLU A 151 -2.23 -1.21 12.51
CA GLU A 151 -3.12 -0.60 13.50
C GLU A 151 -3.19 0.91 13.28
N ILE A 152 -4.37 1.49 13.46
CA ILE A 152 -4.60 2.93 13.34
C ILE A 152 -4.94 3.46 14.74
N ASN A 153 -4.12 4.33 15.26
CA ASN A 153 -4.26 5.01 16.55
C ASN A 153 -4.70 6.47 16.38
#